data_134fe45b30d82acc3dc363ae81b79992
#
_entry.id   134fe45b30d82acc3dc363ae81b79992
#
_cell.length_a   1.000
_cell.length_b   1.000
_cell.length_c   1.000
_cell.angle_alpha   90.00
_cell.angle_beta   90.00
_cell.angle_gamma   90.00
#
_symmetry.space_group_name_H-M   'P 1'
#
loop_
_entity.id
_entity.type
_entity.pdbx_description
1 polymer ?
#
loop_
_entity_poly.entity_id
_entity_poly.type
_entity_poly.pdbx_seq_one_letter_code
_entity_poly.pdbx_strand_id
1 'polypeptide(L)'
;MKNKPLTIGNLAKAAEVNIETVRYYQRIGIIDEPPKPADGYRIYPTETVDRIRFIKRAQQLGFSLKEIAELLELGDGHCDDVRLRAEEKQAHIDAQIKDLRMLRGTLDKLIKACQSDSDTAHCPIVDTLTGK
;
A
#
# COMPACT_ATOMS: atom_id res chain seq x y z
N MET A 1 -19.03 5.16 -30.53
CA MET A 1 -18.58 5.56 -29.19
C MET A 1 -17.27 6.31 -29.30
N LYS A 2 -17.24 7.54 -28.80
CA LYS A 2 -16.03 8.34 -28.88
C LYS A 2 -15.06 7.94 -27.78
N ASN A 3 -13.91 7.44 -28.16
CA ASN A 3 -12.84 7.19 -27.21
C ASN A 3 -12.09 8.50 -27.01
N LYS A 4 -12.13 9.02 -25.80
CA LYS A 4 -11.29 10.16 -25.45
C LYS A 4 -9.83 9.72 -25.47
N PRO A 5 -8.93 10.57 -25.99
CA PRO A 5 -7.50 10.26 -25.84
C PRO A 5 -7.15 10.04 -24.39
N LEU A 6 -6.38 9.00 -24.12
CA LEU A 6 -5.99 8.67 -22.76
C LEU A 6 -4.71 9.44 -22.39
N THR A 7 -4.89 10.73 -22.18
CA THR A 7 -3.83 11.59 -21.63
C THR A 7 -3.63 11.25 -20.16
N ILE A 8 -2.58 11.78 -19.53
CA ILE A 8 -2.32 11.52 -18.11
C ILE A 8 -3.50 11.93 -17.23
N GLY A 9 -4.17 13.05 -17.57
CA GLY A 9 -5.34 13.49 -16.81
C GLY A 9 -6.53 12.55 -16.96
N ASN A 10 -6.80 12.08 -18.17
CA ASN A 10 -7.88 11.14 -18.43
C ASN A 10 -7.58 9.75 -17.85
N LEU A 11 -6.31 9.35 -17.92
CA LEU A 11 -5.86 8.10 -17.29
C LEU A 11 -6.09 8.13 -15.77
N ALA A 12 -5.68 9.21 -15.13
CA ALA A 12 -5.85 9.36 -13.68
C ALA A 12 -7.33 9.30 -13.30
N LYS A 13 -8.18 9.98 -14.06
CA LYS A 13 -9.63 9.95 -13.86
C LYS A 13 -10.19 8.54 -14.00
N ALA A 14 -9.83 7.85 -15.07
CA ALA A 14 -10.33 6.51 -15.35
C ALA A 14 -9.91 5.51 -14.27
N ALA A 15 -8.70 5.65 -13.74
CA ALA A 15 -8.17 4.78 -12.70
C ALA A 15 -8.51 5.25 -11.27
N GLU A 16 -9.19 6.38 -11.16
CA GLU A 16 -9.59 6.97 -9.88
C GLU A 16 -8.40 7.29 -8.94
N VAL A 17 -7.36 7.84 -9.53
CA VAL A 17 -6.18 8.34 -8.81
C VAL A 17 -5.88 9.76 -9.27
N ASN A 18 -5.01 10.45 -8.55
CA ASN A 18 -4.58 11.77 -9.00
C ASN A 18 -3.38 11.65 -9.97
N ILE A 19 -3.10 12.74 -10.68
CA ILE A 19 -2.01 12.78 -11.67
C ILE A 19 -0.66 12.51 -11.01
N GLU A 20 -0.45 13.00 -9.80
CA GLU A 20 0.81 12.79 -9.07
C GLU A 20 1.06 11.32 -8.79
N THR A 21 0.00 10.55 -8.52
CA THR A 21 0.11 9.09 -8.34
C THR A 21 0.60 8.42 -9.64
N VAL A 22 0.04 8.82 -10.79
CA VAL A 22 0.48 8.29 -12.08
C VAL A 22 1.96 8.62 -12.31
N ARG A 23 2.35 9.86 -12.08
CA ARG A 23 3.75 10.29 -12.23
C ARG A 23 4.68 9.52 -11.31
N TYR A 24 4.26 9.28 -10.07
CA TYR A 24 5.04 8.51 -9.13
C TYR A 24 5.25 7.07 -9.62
N TYR A 25 4.19 6.42 -10.09
CA TYR A 25 4.28 5.06 -10.62
C TYR A 25 5.20 4.97 -11.84
N GLN A 26 5.20 5.99 -12.70
CA GLN A 26 6.13 6.08 -13.83
C GLN A 26 7.56 6.21 -13.36
N ARG A 27 7.79 7.08 -12.39
CA ARG A 27 9.12 7.37 -11.87
C ARG A 27 9.78 6.15 -11.27
N ILE A 28 9.01 5.32 -10.57
CA ILE A 28 9.55 4.08 -9.98
C ILE A 28 9.51 2.90 -10.94
N GLY A 29 9.00 3.10 -12.15
CA GLY A 29 9.04 2.09 -13.20
C GLY A 29 7.97 1.01 -13.15
N ILE A 30 6.96 1.17 -12.30
CA ILE A 30 5.89 0.16 -12.18
C ILE A 30 4.85 0.29 -13.29
N ILE A 31 4.76 1.46 -13.92
CA ILE A 31 4.04 1.66 -15.16
C ILE A 31 4.98 2.35 -16.16
N ASP A 32 4.74 2.11 -17.44
CA ASP A 32 5.56 2.69 -18.48
C ASP A 32 5.08 4.09 -18.84
N GLU A 33 6.04 4.99 -19.09
CA GLU A 33 5.74 6.30 -19.62
C GLU A 33 5.80 6.21 -21.15
N PRO A 34 4.71 6.53 -21.87
CA PRO A 34 4.74 6.49 -23.33
C PRO A 34 5.70 7.56 -23.89
N PRO A 35 6.22 7.36 -25.09
CA PRO A 35 7.06 8.37 -25.71
C PRO A 35 6.27 9.65 -25.98
N LYS A 36 6.94 10.79 -25.87
CA LYS A 36 6.32 12.07 -26.18
C LYS A 36 6.20 12.23 -27.68
N PRO A 37 4.99 12.46 -28.22
CA PRO A 37 4.84 12.70 -29.65
C PRO A 37 5.43 14.05 -30.05
N ALA A 38 5.67 14.25 -31.36
CA ALA A 38 6.16 15.51 -31.86
C ALA A 38 5.20 16.66 -31.56
N ASP A 39 3.89 16.38 -31.58
CA ASP A 39 2.82 17.33 -31.27
C ASP A 39 1.91 16.72 -30.20
N GLY A 40 1.52 17.54 -29.23
CA GLY A 40 0.50 17.19 -28.27
C GLY A 40 1.02 16.44 -27.06
N TYR A 41 0.14 15.69 -26.46
CA TYR A 41 0.38 15.02 -25.18
C TYR A 41 0.69 13.55 -25.38
N ARG A 42 1.36 12.95 -24.39
CA ARG A 42 1.54 11.52 -24.35
C ARG A 42 0.19 10.84 -24.24
N ILE A 43 0.02 9.76 -25.02
CA ILE A 43 -1.20 8.95 -25.01
C ILE A 43 -0.86 7.60 -24.42
N TYR A 44 -1.60 7.21 -23.38
CA TYR A 44 -1.38 5.96 -22.67
C TYR A 44 -2.21 4.84 -23.28
N PRO A 45 -1.70 3.59 -23.29
CA PRO A 45 -2.52 2.44 -23.65
C PRO A 45 -3.67 2.26 -22.67
N THR A 46 -4.80 1.72 -23.14
CA THR A 46 -5.96 1.45 -22.26
C THR A 46 -5.62 0.45 -21.14
N GLU A 47 -4.69 -0.45 -21.40
CA GLU A 47 -4.23 -1.44 -20.42
C GLU A 47 -3.61 -0.78 -19.19
N THR A 48 -3.11 0.44 -19.32
CA THR A 48 -2.52 1.18 -18.20
C THR A 48 -3.57 1.48 -17.12
N VAL A 49 -4.83 1.69 -17.49
CA VAL A 49 -5.91 1.88 -16.53
C VAL A 49 -6.02 0.66 -15.62
N ASP A 50 -6.08 -0.53 -16.23
CA ASP A 50 -6.19 -1.78 -15.48
C ASP A 50 -4.97 -2.03 -14.60
N ARG A 51 -3.79 -1.69 -15.12
CA ARG A 51 -2.55 -1.83 -14.36
C ARG A 51 -2.54 -0.94 -13.12
N ILE A 52 -2.97 0.31 -13.25
CA ILE A 52 -3.05 1.23 -12.10
C ILE A 52 -4.09 0.73 -11.09
N ARG A 53 -5.23 0.25 -11.56
CA ARG A 53 -6.26 -0.32 -10.68
C ARG A 53 -5.73 -1.52 -9.92
N PHE A 54 -4.98 -2.38 -10.59
CA PHE A 54 -4.33 -3.53 -9.96
C PHE A 54 -3.39 -3.07 -8.85
N ILE A 55 -2.52 -2.11 -9.15
CA ILE A 55 -1.55 -1.58 -8.19
C ILE A 55 -2.27 -1.01 -6.97
N LYS A 56 -3.29 -0.20 -7.20
CA LYS A 56 -4.05 0.45 -6.13
C LYS A 56 -4.73 -0.58 -5.22
N ARG A 57 -5.38 -1.58 -5.81
CA ARG A 57 -6.09 -2.62 -5.05
C ARG A 57 -5.11 -3.51 -4.28
N ALA A 58 -3.98 -3.84 -4.89
CA ALA A 58 -2.95 -4.64 -4.21
C ALA A 58 -2.35 -3.88 -3.03
N GLN A 59 -2.14 -2.56 -3.15
CA GLN A 59 -1.71 -1.73 -2.03
C GLN A 59 -2.72 -1.75 -0.89
N GLN A 60 -4.00 -1.73 -1.20
CA GLN A 60 -5.07 -1.82 -0.20
C GLN A 60 -5.05 -3.15 0.55
N LEU A 61 -4.57 -4.20 -0.09
CA LEU A 61 -4.39 -5.52 0.55
C LEU A 61 -3.09 -5.63 1.34
N GLY A 62 -2.28 -4.57 1.35
CA GLY A 62 -1.06 -4.54 2.13
C GLY A 62 0.20 -4.93 1.38
N PHE A 63 0.12 -5.16 0.07
CA PHE A 63 1.32 -5.42 -0.73
C PHE A 63 2.12 -4.13 -0.91
N SER A 64 3.44 -4.24 -0.80
CA SER A 64 4.34 -3.14 -1.12
C SER A 64 4.43 -2.97 -2.64
N LEU A 65 4.90 -1.81 -3.08
CA LEU A 65 5.09 -1.57 -4.53
C LEU A 65 6.08 -2.55 -5.14
N LYS A 66 7.12 -2.94 -4.39
CA LYS A 66 8.07 -3.96 -4.84
C LYS A 66 7.38 -5.31 -5.03
N GLU A 67 6.56 -5.72 -4.07
CA GLU A 67 5.80 -6.96 -4.16
C GLU A 67 4.81 -6.92 -5.31
N ILE A 68 4.17 -5.77 -5.54
CA ILE A 68 3.23 -5.58 -6.64
C ILE A 68 3.93 -5.71 -7.98
N ALA A 69 5.14 -5.13 -8.11
CA ALA A 69 5.93 -5.26 -9.32
C ALA A 69 6.22 -6.73 -9.62
N GLU A 70 6.56 -7.51 -8.60
CA GLU A 70 6.79 -8.95 -8.74
C GLU A 70 5.53 -9.69 -9.20
N LEU A 71 4.36 -9.34 -8.64
CA LEU A 71 3.08 -9.92 -9.06
C LEU A 71 2.77 -9.59 -10.53
N LEU A 72 3.05 -8.36 -10.96
CA LEU A 72 2.83 -7.94 -12.34
C LEU A 72 3.74 -8.68 -13.32
N GLU A 73 4.96 -8.99 -12.90
CA GLU A 73 5.88 -9.77 -13.73
C GLU A 73 5.41 -11.20 -13.93
N LEU A 74 4.74 -11.78 -12.93
CA LEU A 74 4.18 -13.13 -13.05
C LEU A 74 3.08 -13.17 -14.10
N GLY A 75 2.20 -12.16 -14.11
CA GLY A 75 1.13 -12.07 -15.08
C GLY A 75 0.13 -13.22 -15.01
N ASP A 76 -0.65 -13.36 -16.09
CA ASP A 76 -1.62 -14.44 -16.21
C ASP A 76 -0.93 -15.78 -16.44
N GLY A 77 -1.55 -16.86 -15.98
CA GLY A 77 -1.03 -18.22 -16.17
C GLY A 77 -0.10 -18.70 -15.08
N HIS A 78 0.17 -17.85 -14.07
CA HIS A 78 1.02 -18.19 -12.93
C HIS A 78 0.24 -18.15 -11.61
N CYS A 79 -1.01 -18.68 -11.64
CA CYS A 79 -1.91 -18.60 -10.49
C CYS A 79 -1.32 -19.25 -9.23
N ASP A 80 -0.59 -20.34 -9.37
CA ASP A 80 0.04 -21.00 -8.22
C ASP A 80 1.11 -20.12 -7.59
N ASP A 81 1.92 -19.44 -8.41
CA ASP A 81 2.95 -18.54 -7.91
C ASP A 81 2.34 -17.31 -7.25
N VAL A 82 1.26 -16.77 -7.83
CA VAL A 82 0.52 -15.63 -7.24
C VAL A 82 -0.09 -16.04 -5.90
N ARG A 83 -0.65 -17.25 -5.83
CA ARG A 83 -1.22 -17.78 -4.58
C ARG A 83 -0.16 -17.89 -3.49
N LEU A 84 1.04 -18.36 -3.82
CA LEU A 84 2.14 -18.45 -2.85
C LEU A 84 2.51 -17.08 -2.31
N ARG A 85 2.55 -16.05 -3.17
CA ARG A 85 2.81 -14.68 -2.73
C ARG A 85 1.71 -14.17 -1.80
N ALA A 86 0.45 -14.49 -2.10
CA ALA A 86 -0.68 -14.12 -1.26
C ALA A 86 -0.62 -14.82 0.11
N GLU A 87 -0.26 -16.10 0.12
CA GLU A 87 -0.10 -16.87 1.36
C GLU A 87 1.03 -16.32 2.23
N GLU A 88 2.15 -15.94 1.62
CA GLU A 88 3.25 -15.30 2.33
C GLU A 88 2.81 -13.99 2.97
N LYS A 89 2.05 -13.18 2.22
CA LYS A 89 1.50 -11.92 2.72
C LYS A 89 0.55 -12.17 3.88
N GLN A 90 -0.32 -13.16 3.78
CA GLN A 90 -1.25 -13.51 4.84
C GLN A 90 -0.50 -13.93 6.12
N ALA A 91 0.54 -14.74 5.99
CA ALA A 91 1.36 -15.15 7.13
C ALA A 91 2.04 -13.94 7.80
N HIS A 92 2.50 -12.99 6.99
CA HIS A 92 3.12 -11.77 7.49
C HIS A 92 2.09 -10.91 8.25
N ILE A 93 0.88 -10.79 7.72
CA ILE A 93 -0.22 -10.08 8.39
C ILE A 93 -0.58 -10.75 9.71
N ASP A 94 -0.64 -12.09 9.74
CA ASP A 94 -0.93 -12.83 10.97
C ASP A 94 0.12 -12.54 12.05
N ALA A 95 1.40 -12.48 11.66
CA ALA A 95 2.49 -12.12 12.58
C ALA A 95 2.32 -10.69 13.09
N GLN A 96 1.94 -9.75 12.23
CA GLN A 96 1.69 -8.37 12.63
C GLN A 96 0.52 -8.26 13.60
N ILE A 97 -0.54 -9.03 13.38
CA ILE A 97 -1.70 -9.07 14.29
C ILE A 97 -1.26 -9.55 15.68
N LYS A 98 -0.44 -10.59 15.72
CA LYS A 98 0.10 -11.12 16.98
C LYS A 98 0.91 -10.06 17.71
N ASP A 99 1.81 -9.39 17.01
CA ASP A 99 2.65 -8.34 17.58
C ASP A 99 1.81 -7.17 18.10
N LEU A 100 0.80 -6.75 17.34
CA LEU A 100 -0.09 -5.67 17.73
C LEU A 100 -0.90 -6.04 18.98
N ARG A 101 -1.35 -7.29 19.08
CA ARG A 101 -2.04 -7.77 20.27
C ARG A 101 -1.15 -7.73 21.50
N MET A 102 0.12 -8.08 21.36
CA MET A 102 1.09 -8.00 22.45
C MET A 102 1.31 -6.56 22.91
N LEU A 103 1.47 -5.64 21.96
CA LEU A 103 1.61 -4.22 22.25
C LEU A 103 0.37 -3.66 22.94
N ARG A 104 -0.81 -4.05 22.45
CA ARG A 104 -2.07 -3.63 23.07
C ARG A 104 -2.17 -4.15 24.51
N GLY A 105 -1.76 -5.39 24.74
CA GLY A 105 -1.76 -5.98 26.07
C GLY A 105 -0.83 -5.25 27.03
N THR A 106 0.34 -4.85 26.54
CA THR A 106 1.29 -4.07 27.34
C THR A 106 0.70 -2.70 27.71
N LEU A 107 0.10 -2.02 26.75
CA LEU A 107 -0.55 -0.73 27.00
C LEU A 107 -1.71 -0.88 27.99
N ASP A 108 -2.50 -1.94 27.86
CA ASP A 108 -3.61 -2.22 28.77
C ASP A 108 -3.13 -2.36 30.21
N LYS A 109 -2.05 -3.09 30.42
CA LYS A 109 -1.44 -3.24 31.75
C LYS A 109 -0.98 -1.91 32.32
N LEU A 110 -0.33 -1.09 31.49
CA LEU A 110 0.16 0.22 31.91
C LEU A 110 -1.00 1.17 32.24
N ILE A 111 -2.07 1.13 31.45
CA ILE A 111 -3.26 1.96 31.69
C ILE A 111 -3.92 1.56 33.01
N LYS A 112 -4.08 0.26 33.27
CA LYS A 112 -4.68 -0.25 34.52
C LYS A 112 -3.84 0.12 35.72
N ALA A 113 -2.52 0.03 35.59
CA ALA A 113 -1.61 0.45 36.67
C ALA A 113 -1.77 1.93 36.97
N CYS A 114 -1.89 2.76 35.94
CA CYS A 114 -2.11 4.19 36.09
C CYS A 114 -3.46 4.52 36.75
N GLN A 115 -4.51 3.77 36.40
CA GLN A 115 -5.85 3.97 36.97
C GLN A 115 -5.95 3.56 38.43
N SER A 116 -5.20 2.54 38.81
CA SER A 116 -5.24 2.01 40.20
C SER A 116 -4.29 2.74 41.15
N ASP A 117 -3.36 3.53 40.64
CA ASP A 117 -2.40 4.27 41.43
C ASP A 117 -3.00 5.61 41.88
N SER A 118 -3.10 5.82 43.16
CA SER A 118 -3.61 7.05 43.74
C SER A 118 -2.54 8.15 43.85
N ASP A 119 -1.27 7.83 43.62
CA ASP A 119 -0.18 8.79 43.67
C ASP A 119 -0.07 9.52 42.33
N THR A 120 -0.48 10.80 42.32
CA THR A 120 -0.44 11.62 41.12
C THR A 120 0.97 12.16 40.83
N ALA A 121 1.93 11.98 41.74
CA ALA A 121 3.32 12.43 41.52
C ALA A 121 4.10 11.49 40.57
N HIS A 122 3.66 10.25 40.44
CA HIS A 122 4.29 9.27 39.58
C HIS A 122 3.30 8.68 38.58
N CYS A 123 3.69 8.60 37.36
CA CYS A 123 2.91 7.95 36.33
C CYS A 123 3.59 6.65 35.94
N PRO A 124 2.97 5.48 36.18
CA PRO A 124 3.57 4.19 35.86
C PRO A 124 3.93 4.06 34.38
N ILE A 125 3.13 4.66 33.47
CA ILE A 125 3.41 4.63 32.05
C ILE A 125 4.69 5.39 31.73
N VAL A 126 4.81 6.61 32.25
CA VAL A 126 6.00 7.45 32.01
C VAL A 126 7.23 6.81 32.64
N ASP A 127 7.12 6.28 33.84
CA ASP A 127 8.23 5.63 34.54
C ASP A 127 8.71 4.40 33.75
N THR A 128 7.81 3.60 33.22
CA THR A 128 8.17 2.45 32.39
C THR A 128 8.90 2.88 31.14
N LEU A 129 8.40 3.91 30.44
CA LEU A 129 8.98 4.40 29.20
C LEU A 129 10.33 5.10 29.43
N THR A 130 10.55 5.68 30.60
CA THR A 130 11.83 6.31 30.92
C THR A 130 12.85 5.33 31.47
N GLY A 131 12.47 4.09 31.72
CA GLY A 131 13.36 3.05 32.21
C GLY A 131 13.65 3.12 33.71
N LYS A 132 12.79 3.81 34.45
CA LYS A 132 12.94 3.93 35.92
C LYS A 132 12.19 2.86 36.67
#